data_8248da27b4d6403e0008774b9e207126
#
_entry.id   8248da27b4d6403e0008774b9e207126
#
_cell.length_a   1.000
_cell.length_b   1.000
_cell.length_c   1.000
_cell.angle_alpha   90.00
_cell.angle_beta   90.00
_cell.angle_gamma   90.00
#
_symmetry.space_group_name_H-M   'P 1'
#
loop_
_entity.id
_entity.type
_entity.pdbx_description
1 polymer ?
#
loop_
_entity_poly.entity_id
_entity_poly.type
_entity_poly.pdbx_seq_one_letter_code
_entity_poly.pdbx_strand_id
1 'polypeptide(L)'
;MNLLRTAAWVAAILTVCFLSPASAAEPKKPLTRYWVSVATHNMAIPGMSQGEMSGLQGMILGKVAGVGPKKTLLLQLGAPGNPPASPEAAHDIPPGMEMGKSLPLLIPEREKPVRGEEPQEGKPEKPKVRMLFYWGCGETVGPGQPRVLDTGKMSMADFGRAMAGRTGSVQAPPSPRAGWAYAEWPNRRDQKEVPRSSSLVGGHFVHGNFSPDIKFSVDERHDFMAPVEFTSVKGGLADSIAFEWKKIPTATGYFAMAIGHSEKTGETILWSSSDAQEPGYGLMGYLPPADVSRFIREKVVMGPEVTRCAIPRGIFKDAGGAALQFIGYGDELNIAWPPKPKDPKIPHEYVWAVKLRNKSTGMLPLGQEGMREERTTKEKPPAGDKPESPAEKMKKTLDTIRGLF
;
A
#
# COMPACT_ATOMS: atom_id res chain seq x y z
N MET A 1 79.17 38.05 -34.48
CA MET A 1 80.09 36.91 -34.48
C MET A 1 79.61 35.88 -33.47
N ASN A 2 79.47 34.71 -33.87
CA ASN A 2 79.11 33.47 -33.14
C ASN A 2 77.64 33.18 -32.81
N LEU A 3 77.15 32.39 -33.72
CA LEU A 3 75.96 31.58 -33.65
C LEU A 3 76.09 30.43 -32.62
N LEU A 4 75.11 30.22 -31.82
CA LEU A 4 74.91 28.92 -31.10
C LEU A 4 73.51 28.38 -31.38
N ARG A 5 73.52 27.30 -32.09
CA ARG A 5 72.36 26.45 -32.42
C ARG A 5 71.99 25.61 -31.19
N THR A 6 70.74 25.71 -30.72
CA THR A 6 70.15 24.75 -29.75
C THR A 6 69.15 23.85 -30.47
N ALA A 7 69.52 22.60 -30.56
CA ALA A 7 68.64 21.55 -31.09
C ALA A 7 67.58 21.16 -30.04
N ALA A 8 66.31 21.32 -30.40
CA ALA A 8 65.19 20.81 -29.55
C ALA A 8 64.86 19.36 -29.88
N TRP A 9 65.02 18.50 -28.91
CA TRP A 9 64.57 17.09 -28.97
C TRP A 9 63.06 17.04 -28.62
N VAL A 10 62.22 16.68 -29.59
CA VAL A 10 60.80 16.36 -29.38
C VAL A 10 60.71 14.89 -28.99
N ALA A 11 60.47 14.62 -27.73
CA ALA A 11 60.17 13.27 -27.26
C ALA A 11 58.65 13.02 -27.47
N ALA A 12 58.33 12.19 -28.46
CA ALA A 12 56.95 11.70 -28.67
C ALA A 12 56.63 10.60 -27.64
N ILE A 13 55.81 10.94 -26.63
CA ILE A 13 55.27 9.97 -25.69
C ILE A 13 54.10 9.29 -26.38
N LEU A 14 54.28 8.02 -26.81
CA LEU A 14 53.21 7.14 -27.25
C LEU A 14 52.45 6.64 -26.01
N THR A 15 51.29 7.26 -25.72
CA THR A 15 50.36 6.80 -24.71
C THR A 15 49.62 5.57 -25.30
N VAL A 16 50.04 4.37 -24.98
CA VAL A 16 49.31 3.13 -25.28
C VAL A 16 48.12 3.05 -24.32
N CYS A 17 46.94 3.48 -24.78
CA CYS A 17 45.68 3.17 -24.09
C CYS A 17 45.40 1.70 -24.10
N PHE A 18 45.69 1.00 -23.00
CA PHE A 18 45.18 -0.35 -22.76
C PHE A 18 43.65 -0.24 -22.57
N LEU A 19 42.89 -0.46 -23.63
CA LEU A 19 41.48 -0.74 -23.58
C LEU A 19 41.34 -2.12 -22.89
N SER A 20 41.16 -2.09 -21.54
CA SER A 20 40.70 -3.28 -20.83
C SER A 20 39.35 -3.66 -21.42
N PRO A 21 39.16 -4.89 -21.92
CA PRO A 21 37.83 -5.34 -22.35
C PRO A 21 36.93 -5.25 -21.12
N ALA A 22 35.91 -4.36 -21.17
CA ALA A 22 34.83 -4.36 -20.20
C ALA A 22 34.23 -5.78 -20.27
N SER A 23 34.48 -6.57 -19.21
CA SER A 23 33.85 -7.87 -19.05
C SER A 23 32.35 -7.64 -19.03
N ALA A 24 31.68 -7.89 -20.15
CA ALA A 24 30.23 -7.86 -20.20
C ALA A 24 29.76 -8.91 -19.19
N ALA A 25 29.13 -8.43 -18.11
CA ALA A 25 28.52 -9.33 -17.12
C ALA A 25 27.56 -10.26 -17.87
N GLU A 26 27.79 -11.56 -17.76
CA GLU A 26 26.91 -12.55 -18.39
C GLU A 26 25.45 -12.24 -17.99
N PRO A 27 24.52 -12.26 -18.95
CA PRO A 27 23.12 -11.99 -18.65
C PRO A 27 22.63 -13.02 -17.64
N LYS A 28 22.26 -12.57 -16.45
CA LYS A 28 21.72 -13.43 -15.39
C LYS A 28 20.56 -14.23 -15.96
N LYS A 29 20.58 -15.55 -15.80
CA LYS A 29 19.47 -16.41 -16.21
C LYS A 29 18.16 -15.90 -15.59
N PRO A 30 17.07 -15.86 -16.36
CA PRO A 30 15.79 -15.40 -15.86
C PRO A 30 15.28 -16.36 -14.77
N LEU A 31 14.88 -15.80 -13.65
CA LEU A 31 14.52 -16.46 -12.39
C LEU A 31 13.00 -16.57 -12.26
N THR A 32 12.48 -17.76 -11.95
CA THR A 32 11.07 -17.91 -11.54
C THR A 32 10.83 -17.17 -10.24
N ARG A 33 9.76 -16.34 -10.19
CA ARG A 33 9.39 -15.54 -9.02
C ARG A 33 8.00 -15.89 -8.56
N TYR A 34 7.85 -16.12 -7.29
CA TYR A 34 6.56 -16.34 -6.66
C TYR A 34 6.35 -15.30 -5.53
N TRP A 35 5.26 -14.56 -5.61
CA TRP A 35 4.93 -13.55 -4.61
C TRP A 35 3.65 -13.89 -3.89
N VAL A 36 3.69 -13.77 -2.57
CA VAL A 36 2.57 -13.91 -1.63
C VAL A 36 2.37 -12.56 -0.97
N SER A 37 1.30 -11.86 -1.30
CA SER A 37 0.97 -10.57 -0.71
C SER A 37 -0.26 -10.73 0.17
N VAL A 38 -0.13 -10.47 1.46
CA VAL A 38 -1.22 -10.63 2.40
C VAL A 38 -1.49 -9.35 3.17
N ALA A 39 -2.76 -9.10 3.45
CA ALA A 39 -3.15 -7.98 4.28
C ALA A 39 -4.31 -8.34 5.19
N THR A 40 -4.33 -7.73 6.37
CA THR A 40 -5.48 -7.68 7.27
C THR A 40 -6.07 -6.29 7.20
N HIS A 41 -7.34 -6.17 6.87
CA HIS A 41 -8.07 -4.91 6.78
C HIS A 41 -9.09 -4.83 7.91
N ASN A 42 -9.18 -3.70 8.58
CA ASN A 42 -10.20 -3.46 9.59
C ASN A 42 -10.85 -2.10 9.36
N MET A 43 -12.19 -2.06 9.40
CA MET A 43 -12.93 -0.82 9.44
C MET A 43 -13.43 -0.63 10.86
N ALA A 44 -12.98 0.41 11.53
CA ALA A 44 -13.43 0.76 12.87
C ALA A 44 -14.68 1.65 12.79
N ILE A 45 -15.61 1.46 13.73
CA ILE A 45 -16.76 2.36 13.93
C ILE A 45 -16.52 3.08 15.25
N PRO A 46 -16.49 4.44 15.26
CA PRO A 46 -16.26 5.21 16.48
C PRO A 46 -17.25 4.82 17.59
N GLY A 47 -16.75 4.67 18.80
CA GLY A 47 -17.56 4.38 19.98
C GLY A 47 -18.09 2.94 20.09
N MET A 48 -17.61 2.01 19.24
CA MET A 48 -17.93 0.60 19.34
C MET A 48 -16.68 -0.25 19.51
N SER A 49 -16.64 -1.09 20.55
CA SER A 49 -15.59 -2.10 20.70
C SER A 49 -15.75 -3.23 19.67
N GLN A 50 -14.69 -3.96 19.37
CA GLN A 50 -14.76 -5.13 18.48
C GLN A 50 -15.72 -6.22 18.98
N GLY A 51 -15.85 -6.39 20.29
CA GLY A 51 -16.79 -7.32 20.90
C GLY A 51 -18.25 -6.90 20.64
N GLU A 52 -18.57 -5.60 20.79
CA GLU A 52 -19.89 -5.05 20.49
C GLU A 52 -20.21 -5.10 19.00
N MET A 53 -19.23 -4.82 18.14
CA MET A 53 -19.38 -4.99 16.69
C MET A 53 -19.69 -6.43 16.32
N SER A 54 -19.04 -7.41 16.93
CA SER A 54 -19.28 -8.83 16.67
C SER A 54 -20.67 -9.26 17.13
N GLY A 55 -21.14 -8.74 18.27
CA GLY A 55 -22.49 -8.98 18.79
C GLY A 55 -23.60 -8.34 17.94
N LEU A 56 -23.39 -7.10 17.49
CA LEU A 56 -24.32 -6.38 16.64
C LEU A 56 -24.40 -6.95 15.22
N GLN A 57 -23.29 -7.50 14.70
CA GLN A 57 -23.24 -8.24 13.43
C GLN A 57 -24.15 -9.46 13.42
N GLY A 58 -24.23 -10.19 14.54
CA GLY A 58 -25.13 -11.35 14.66
C GLY A 58 -26.59 -10.97 14.70
N MET A 59 -26.93 -9.80 15.23
CA MET A 59 -28.29 -9.44 15.58
C MET A 59 -29.00 -8.49 14.60
N ILE A 60 -28.32 -7.53 14.01
CA ILE A 60 -28.92 -6.47 13.17
C ILE A 60 -28.33 -6.42 11.75
N LEU A 61 -27.06 -6.76 11.59
CA LEU A 61 -26.29 -6.63 10.35
C LEU A 61 -26.05 -7.98 9.65
N GLY A 62 -26.72 -9.03 10.02
CA GLY A 62 -26.62 -10.35 9.36
C GLY A 62 -26.85 -10.34 7.83
N LYS A 63 -27.13 -9.17 7.26
CA LYS A 63 -27.24 -8.91 5.82
C LYS A 63 -26.24 -7.88 5.27
N VAL A 64 -25.47 -7.20 6.11
CA VAL A 64 -24.40 -6.28 5.65
C VAL A 64 -23.07 -7.03 5.78
N ALA A 65 -22.79 -7.90 4.81
CA ALA A 65 -21.51 -8.55 4.68
C ALA A 65 -20.40 -7.50 4.61
N GLY A 66 -19.50 -7.47 5.59
CA GLY A 66 -18.27 -6.67 5.46
C GLY A 66 -17.79 -5.91 6.69
N VAL A 67 -18.50 -5.87 7.81
CA VAL A 67 -18.03 -5.21 9.03
C VAL A 67 -17.14 -6.17 9.84
N GLY A 68 -15.93 -5.75 10.17
CA GLY A 68 -14.95 -6.53 10.93
C GLY A 68 -13.67 -6.84 10.14
N PRO A 69 -12.66 -7.47 10.78
CA PRO A 69 -11.40 -7.76 10.12
C PRO A 69 -11.60 -8.70 8.93
N LYS A 70 -11.03 -8.30 7.79
CA LYS A 70 -11.02 -9.08 6.54
C LYS A 70 -9.58 -9.38 6.16
N LYS A 71 -9.27 -10.63 5.86
CA LYS A 71 -7.97 -11.03 5.33
C LYS A 71 -8.01 -11.06 3.81
N THR A 72 -6.93 -10.65 3.17
CA THR A 72 -6.75 -10.74 1.72
C THR A 72 -5.45 -11.45 1.39
N LEU A 73 -5.48 -12.23 0.33
CA LEU A 73 -4.36 -12.98 -0.20
C LEU A 73 -4.29 -12.73 -1.70
N LEU A 74 -3.09 -12.39 -2.20
CA LEU A 74 -2.78 -12.31 -3.61
C LEU A 74 -1.54 -13.14 -3.89
N LEU A 75 -1.65 -14.11 -4.77
CA LEU A 75 -0.60 -15.02 -5.21
C LEU A 75 -0.24 -14.71 -6.66
N GLN A 76 1.05 -14.52 -6.95
CA GLN A 76 1.52 -14.13 -8.28
C GLN A 76 2.74 -14.95 -8.63
N LEU A 77 2.61 -15.81 -9.66
CA LEU A 77 3.67 -16.64 -10.20
C LEU A 77 4.13 -16.08 -11.55
N GLY A 78 5.42 -15.85 -11.70
CA GLY A 78 6.04 -15.49 -12.97
C GLY A 78 7.20 -16.43 -13.28
N ALA A 79 7.11 -17.16 -14.37
CA ALA A 79 8.15 -18.07 -14.84
C ALA A 79 8.67 -17.66 -16.22
N PRO A 80 9.98 -17.79 -16.50
CA PRO A 80 10.54 -17.53 -17.81
C PRO A 80 9.99 -18.51 -18.85
N GLY A 81 9.74 -18.03 -20.05
CA GLY A 81 9.21 -18.82 -21.16
C GLY A 81 7.73 -18.56 -21.43
N ASN A 82 7.29 -18.93 -22.61
CA ASN A 82 5.88 -18.87 -22.95
C ASN A 82 5.10 -20.00 -22.24
N PRO A 83 3.87 -19.78 -21.80
CA PRO A 83 3.06 -20.84 -21.23
C PRO A 83 2.77 -21.94 -22.28
N PRO A 84 2.63 -23.21 -21.86
CA PRO A 84 2.18 -24.28 -22.75
C PRO A 84 0.74 -24.06 -23.23
N ALA A 85 0.27 -24.86 -24.18
CA ALA A 85 -1.10 -24.75 -24.71
C ALA A 85 -2.17 -24.95 -23.64
N SER A 86 -1.91 -25.83 -22.66
CA SER A 86 -2.77 -26.04 -21.49
C SER A 86 -1.95 -25.75 -20.21
N PRO A 87 -1.89 -24.49 -19.77
CA PRO A 87 -1.11 -24.12 -18.60
C PRO A 87 -1.81 -24.59 -17.32
N GLU A 88 -1.06 -25.25 -16.45
CA GLU A 88 -1.50 -25.74 -15.16
C GLU A 88 -0.52 -25.28 -14.08
N ALA A 89 -1.04 -24.64 -13.04
CA ALA A 89 -0.30 -24.31 -11.84
C ALA A 89 -1.23 -24.28 -10.62
N ALA A 90 -0.72 -24.68 -9.49
CA ALA A 90 -1.44 -24.71 -8.23
C ALA A 90 -0.51 -24.40 -7.06
N HIS A 91 -1.10 -23.90 -5.98
CA HIS A 91 -0.44 -23.69 -4.70
C HIS A 91 -1.11 -24.55 -3.63
N ASP A 92 -0.47 -25.62 -3.22
CA ASP A 92 -0.88 -26.42 -2.08
C ASP A 92 -0.56 -25.66 -0.78
N ILE A 93 -1.59 -25.43 0.01
CA ILE A 93 -1.58 -24.58 1.19
C ILE A 93 -1.66 -25.39 2.48
N PRO A 94 -1.11 -24.87 3.60
CA PRO A 94 -1.23 -25.54 4.89
C PRO A 94 -2.69 -25.62 5.35
N PRO A 95 -3.06 -26.65 6.15
CA PRO A 95 -4.43 -26.82 6.65
C PRO A 95 -4.97 -25.61 7.41
N GLY A 96 -4.08 -24.86 8.10
CA GLY A 96 -4.42 -23.63 8.82
C GLY A 96 -5.00 -22.51 7.94
N MET A 97 -4.83 -22.58 6.62
CA MET A 97 -5.47 -21.64 5.70
C MET A 97 -6.99 -21.81 5.61
N GLU A 98 -7.54 -22.99 5.93
CA GLU A 98 -8.99 -23.30 5.86
C GLU A 98 -9.64 -23.02 4.50
N MET A 99 -8.85 -23.04 3.44
CA MET A 99 -9.30 -22.74 2.07
C MET A 99 -9.27 -23.97 1.14
N GLY A 100 -9.22 -25.17 1.71
CA GLY A 100 -9.05 -26.44 1.00
C GLY A 100 -7.59 -26.86 0.96
N LYS A 101 -7.26 -27.78 0.04
CA LYS A 101 -5.88 -28.31 -0.06
C LYS A 101 -5.01 -27.46 -0.96
N SER A 102 -5.60 -26.90 -2.01
CA SER A 102 -4.86 -26.21 -3.08
C SER A 102 -5.66 -25.06 -3.67
N LEU A 103 -4.94 -24.03 -4.11
CA LEU A 103 -5.47 -22.87 -4.81
C LEU A 103 -5.01 -22.90 -6.26
N PRO A 104 -5.91 -22.92 -7.26
CA PRO A 104 -5.54 -22.93 -8.65
C PRO A 104 -4.97 -21.56 -9.07
N LEU A 105 -3.77 -21.54 -9.64
CA LEU A 105 -3.17 -20.35 -10.22
C LEU A 105 -3.51 -20.30 -11.71
N LEU A 106 -4.21 -19.28 -12.17
CA LEU A 106 -4.62 -19.17 -13.55
C LEU A 106 -3.94 -18.00 -14.25
N ILE A 107 -3.67 -18.18 -15.53
CA ILE A 107 -3.26 -17.09 -16.41
C ILE A 107 -4.49 -16.18 -16.61
N PRO A 108 -4.38 -14.87 -16.29
CA PRO A 108 -5.47 -13.94 -16.55
C PRO A 108 -5.75 -13.85 -18.05
N GLU A 109 -7.01 -13.78 -18.41
CA GLU A 109 -7.42 -13.44 -19.78
C GLU A 109 -6.97 -12.00 -20.08
N ARG A 110 -6.35 -11.82 -21.25
CA ARG A 110 -6.10 -10.45 -21.70
C ARG A 110 -7.45 -9.76 -21.89
N GLU A 111 -7.74 -8.80 -21.07
CA GLU A 111 -8.84 -7.89 -21.34
C GLU A 111 -8.58 -7.31 -22.72
N LYS A 112 -9.55 -7.53 -23.65
CA LYS A 112 -9.53 -6.79 -24.90
C LYS A 112 -9.57 -5.32 -24.49
N PRO A 113 -8.67 -4.47 -25.03
CA PRO A 113 -8.76 -3.05 -24.74
C PRO A 113 -10.18 -2.62 -25.03
N VAL A 114 -10.92 -2.23 -24.00
CA VAL A 114 -12.20 -1.55 -24.16
C VAL A 114 -11.86 -0.34 -25.00
N ARG A 115 -12.37 -0.31 -26.24
CA ARG A 115 -12.22 0.84 -27.11
C ARG A 115 -12.86 1.99 -26.32
N GLY A 116 -12.01 2.79 -25.67
CA GLY A 116 -12.47 3.95 -24.94
C GLY A 116 -13.31 4.77 -25.89
N GLU A 117 -14.44 5.28 -25.42
CA GLU A 117 -15.17 6.34 -26.12
C GLU A 117 -14.13 7.37 -26.57
N GLU A 118 -14.16 7.74 -27.83
CA GLU A 118 -13.27 8.75 -28.38
C GLU A 118 -13.32 9.97 -27.43
N PRO A 119 -12.15 10.52 -27.02
CA PRO A 119 -12.16 11.67 -26.15
C PRO A 119 -13.03 12.74 -26.81
N GLN A 120 -14.12 13.15 -26.16
CA GLN A 120 -14.89 14.31 -26.62
C GLN A 120 -13.91 15.45 -26.83
N GLU A 121 -13.93 16.06 -28.02
CA GLU A 121 -13.11 17.21 -28.41
C GLU A 121 -13.51 18.47 -27.61
N GLY A 122 -13.40 18.42 -26.31
CA GLY A 122 -13.41 19.59 -25.44
C GLY A 122 -12.00 19.69 -24.83
N LYS A 123 -11.37 20.85 -24.90
CA LYS A 123 -10.17 21.09 -24.11
C LYS A 123 -10.53 20.76 -22.66
N PRO A 124 -9.91 19.75 -22.03
CA PRO A 124 -10.24 19.42 -20.65
C PRO A 124 -10.02 20.67 -19.80
N GLU A 125 -11.09 21.22 -19.23
CA GLU A 125 -10.95 22.29 -18.25
C GLU A 125 -10.10 21.74 -17.10
N LYS A 126 -9.04 22.48 -16.76
CA LYS A 126 -8.20 22.09 -15.63
C LYS A 126 -9.05 22.04 -14.36
N PRO A 127 -9.13 20.90 -13.69
CA PRO A 127 -9.91 20.84 -12.46
C PRO A 127 -9.32 21.86 -11.46
N LYS A 128 -10.17 22.77 -10.96
CA LYS A 128 -9.79 23.73 -9.93
C LYS A 128 -9.81 23.01 -8.58
N VAL A 129 -8.66 22.45 -8.20
CA VAL A 129 -8.48 21.76 -6.92
C VAL A 129 -7.64 22.63 -6.01
N ARG A 130 -8.13 22.89 -4.80
CA ARG A 130 -7.37 23.52 -3.73
C ARG A 130 -7.25 22.56 -2.57
N MET A 131 -6.00 22.22 -2.20
CA MET A 131 -5.69 21.28 -1.13
C MET A 131 -4.92 21.98 -0.02
N LEU A 132 -5.33 21.73 1.22
CA LEU A 132 -4.63 22.17 2.43
C LEU A 132 -3.92 20.95 3.01
N PHE A 133 -2.62 21.00 3.04
CA PHE A 133 -1.83 19.87 3.48
C PHE A 133 -1.16 20.13 4.84
N TYR A 134 -1.49 19.29 5.82
CA TYR A 134 -0.99 19.30 7.19
C TYR A 134 -0.20 18.03 7.50
N TRP A 135 0.68 18.07 8.50
CA TRP A 135 1.47 16.92 8.94
C TRP A 135 1.85 17.02 10.41
N GLY A 136 2.24 15.89 10.99
CA GLY A 136 2.69 15.75 12.38
C GLY A 136 1.64 15.24 13.35
N CYS A 137 2.10 14.43 14.32
CA CYS A 137 1.30 13.98 15.46
C CYS A 137 1.35 15.02 16.56
N GLY A 138 0.29 15.81 16.74
CA GLY A 138 0.25 16.84 17.78
C GLY A 138 -1.13 17.49 17.91
N GLU A 139 -1.39 18.15 19.04
CA GLU A 139 -2.67 18.83 19.28
C GLU A 139 -2.81 20.14 18.52
N THR A 140 -1.70 20.74 18.09
CA THR A 140 -1.65 22.03 17.41
C THR A 140 -0.95 21.93 16.08
N VAL A 141 -1.35 22.79 15.14
CA VAL A 141 -0.71 22.89 13.82
C VAL A 141 0.72 23.39 13.98
N GLY A 142 1.67 22.69 13.38
CA GLY A 142 3.08 23.09 13.40
C GLY A 142 3.38 24.31 12.52
N PRO A 143 4.56 24.90 12.66
CA PRO A 143 4.96 26.08 11.88
C PRO A 143 5.04 25.74 10.38
N GLY A 144 4.70 26.72 9.54
CA GLY A 144 4.71 26.58 8.08
C GLY A 144 3.55 25.76 7.48
N GLN A 145 2.54 25.42 8.27
CA GLN A 145 1.36 24.68 7.85
C GLN A 145 0.10 25.56 7.85
N PRO A 146 -0.86 25.29 6.95
CA PRO A 146 -0.82 24.27 5.90
C PRO A 146 0.04 24.65 4.70
N ARG A 147 0.56 23.65 3.99
CA ARG A 147 0.98 23.88 2.62
C ARG A 147 -0.24 23.91 1.71
N VAL A 148 -0.39 24.98 0.96
CA VAL A 148 -1.54 25.13 0.04
C VAL A 148 -1.10 24.72 -1.36
N LEU A 149 -1.83 23.77 -1.97
CA LEU A 149 -1.68 23.37 -3.36
C LEU A 149 -2.94 23.82 -4.12
N ASP A 150 -2.77 24.67 -5.12
CA ASP A 150 -3.86 25.30 -5.87
C ASP A 150 -3.61 25.16 -7.35
N THR A 151 -4.34 24.27 -8.03
CA THR A 151 -4.18 24.04 -9.47
C THR A 151 -4.57 25.25 -10.32
N GLY A 152 -5.31 26.21 -9.77
CA GLY A 152 -5.58 27.49 -10.42
C GLY A 152 -4.36 28.42 -10.45
N LYS A 153 -3.37 28.21 -9.54
CA LYS A 153 -2.17 29.05 -9.36
C LYS A 153 -0.87 28.34 -9.73
N MET A 154 -0.91 27.03 -9.98
CA MET A 154 0.28 26.24 -10.29
C MET A 154 0.02 25.34 -11.52
N SER A 155 1.10 24.88 -12.16
CA SER A 155 1.00 23.91 -13.25
C SER A 155 0.62 22.52 -12.69
N MET A 156 0.00 21.66 -13.52
CA MET A 156 -0.26 20.27 -13.14
C MET A 156 1.02 19.49 -12.84
N ALA A 157 2.12 19.82 -13.52
CA ALA A 157 3.43 19.23 -13.25
C ALA A 157 3.96 19.64 -11.87
N ASP A 158 3.79 20.91 -11.45
CA ASP A 158 4.16 21.39 -10.13
C ASP A 158 3.27 20.75 -9.03
N PHE A 159 1.99 20.65 -9.31
CA PHE A 159 1.04 19.95 -8.43
C PHE A 159 1.45 18.49 -8.27
N GLY A 160 1.71 17.78 -9.37
CA GLY A 160 2.18 16.39 -9.32
C GLY A 160 3.48 16.24 -8.53
N ARG A 161 4.46 17.14 -8.71
CA ARG A 161 5.70 17.14 -7.91
C ARG A 161 5.43 17.39 -6.42
N ALA A 162 4.52 18.28 -6.11
CA ALA A 162 4.17 18.58 -4.72
C ALA A 162 3.45 17.40 -4.02
N MET A 163 2.69 16.62 -4.80
CA MET A 163 1.97 15.43 -4.33
C MET A 163 2.80 14.14 -4.39
N ALA A 164 3.96 14.17 -5.05
CA ALA A 164 4.76 12.95 -5.27
C ALA A 164 5.19 12.25 -3.98
N GLY A 165 5.42 12.99 -2.89
CA GLY A 165 5.81 12.42 -1.61
C GLY A 165 7.04 11.48 -1.68
N ARG A 166 7.29 10.77 -0.61
CA ARG A 166 8.29 9.71 -0.58
C ARG A 166 7.69 8.41 -1.10
N THR A 167 8.51 7.66 -1.82
CA THR A 167 8.16 6.32 -2.27
C THR A 167 9.18 5.33 -1.75
N GLY A 168 8.70 4.15 -1.38
CA GLY A 168 9.57 3.02 -1.09
C GLY A 168 10.32 2.55 -2.32
N SER A 169 11.33 1.72 -2.11
CA SER A 169 12.02 1.01 -3.19
C SER A 169 11.00 0.24 -4.03
N VAL A 170 11.15 0.34 -5.36
CA VAL A 170 10.19 -0.28 -6.27
C VAL A 170 10.17 -1.78 -6.06
N GLN A 171 9.04 -2.27 -5.58
CA GLN A 171 8.75 -3.70 -5.52
C GLN A 171 7.88 -4.04 -6.74
N ALA A 172 8.48 -4.71 -7.70
CA ALA A 172 7.78 -5.16 -8.90
C ALA A 172 7.39 -6.64 -8.77
N PRO A 173 6.15 -6.96 -8.34
CA PRO A 173 5.66 -8.32 -8.35
C PRO A 173 5.63 -8.85 -9.78
N PRO A 174 5.60 -10.19 -9.96
CA PRO A 174 5.33 -10.78 -11.27
C PRO A 174 4.07 -10.16 -11.89
N SER A 175 4.13 -9.93 -13.19
CA SER A 175 3.02 -9.40 -13.99
C SER A 175 3.04 -9.97 -15.39
N PRO A 176 1.91 -9.96 -16.12
CA PRO A 176 1.86 -10.43 -17.51
C PRO A 176 2.85 -9.66 -18.39
N ARG A 177 3.74 -10.37 -19.09
CA ARG A 177 4.69 -9.79 -20.05
C ARG A 177 5.10 -10.79 -21.12
N ALA A 178 5.55 -10.31 -22.27
CA ALA A 178 6.03 -11.17 -23.36
C ALA A 178 7.20 -12.05 -22.92
N GLY A 179 7.20 -13.31 -23.33
CA GLY A 179 8.26 -14.29 -23.01
C GLY A 179 8.23 -14.78 -21.56
N TRP A 180 7.12 -14.57 -20.85
CA TRP A 180 6.91 -15.05 -19.48
C TRP A 180 5.53 -15.67 -19.34
N ALA A 181 5.47 -16.82 -18.67
CA ALA A 181 4.24 -17.37 -18.13
C ALA A 181 3.91 -16.65 -16.82
N TYR A 182 2.69 -16.15 -16.69
CA TYR A 182 2.19 -15.49 -15.47
C TYR A 182 0.88 -16.12 -15.05
N ALA A 183 0.74 -16.45 -13.77
CA ALA A 183 -0.51 -16.94 -13.21
C ALA A 183 -0.74 -16.36 -11.82
N GLU A 184 -2.01 -16.24 -11.42
CA GLU A 184 -2.41 -15.58 -10.18
C GLU A 184 -3.61 -16.23 -9.50
N TRP A 185 -3.76 -15.95 -8.22
CA TRP A 185 -4.95 -16.13 -7.40
C TRP A 185 -5.15 -14.88 -6.52
N PRO A 186 -6.37 -14.35 -6.29
CA PRO A 186 -7.65 -14.84 -6.80
C PRO A 186 -7.77 -14.72 -8.32
N ASN A 187 -8.64 -15.50 -8.91
CA ASN A 187 -8.86 -15.53 -10.34
C ASN A 187 -10.32 -15.87 -10.68
N ARG A 188 -10.67 -15.89 -11.96
CA ARG A 188 -12.05 -16.11 -12.43
C ARG A 188 -12.70 -17.41 -11.96
N ARG A 189 -11.93 -18.46 -11.63
CA ARG A 189 -12.45 -19.75 -11.15
C ARG A 189 -12.59 -19.81 -9.64
N ASP A 190 -11.72 -19.07 -8.94
CA ASP A 190 -11.64 -19.14 -7.48
C ASP A 190 -11.37 -17.74 -6.90
N GLN A 191 -12.41 -17.15 -6.31
CA GLN A 191 -12.39 -15.83 -5.66
C GLN A 191 -12.94 -15.95 -4.23
N LYS A 192 -12.84 -17.14 -3.62
CA LYS A 192 -13.33 -17.35 -2.26
C LYS A 192 -12.66 -16.39 -1.28
N GLU A 193 -13.43 -15.95 -0.32
CA GLU A 193 -12.91 -15.12 0.75
C GLU A 193 -11.95 -15.92 1.64
N VAL A 194 -10.91 -15.23 2.11
CA VAL A 194 -9.98 -15.80 3.10
C VAL A 194 -10.67 -15.79 4.46
N PRO A 195 -10.87 -16.94 5.11
CA PRO A 195 -11.47 -17.02 6.44
C PRO A 195 -10.70 -16.17 7.46
N ARG A 196 -11.41 -15.64 8.46
CA ARG A 196 -10.77 -14.80 9.49
C ARG A 196 -9.77 -15.56 10.34
N SER A 197 -10.01 -16.85 10.56
CA SER A 197 -9.15 -17.80 11.27
C SER A 197 -7.93 -18.25 10.47
N SER A 198 -7.91 -18.04 9.13
CA SER A 198 -6.82 -18.50 8.27
C SER A 198 -5.45 -18.10 8.77
N SER A 199 -4.49 -19.04 8.70
CA SER A 199 -3.08 -18.86 8.98
C SER A 199 -2.24 -19.42 7.85
N LEU A 200 -1.18 -18.70 7.49
CA LEU A 200 -0.18 -19.12 6.50
C LEU A 200 0.88 -20.04 7.09
N VAL A 201 0.91 -20.21 8.41
CA VAL A 201 1.95 -20.97 9.10
C VAL A 201 1.96 -22.42 8.63
N GLY A 202 3.12 -22.87 8.16
CA GLY A 202 3.32 -24.24 7.69
C GLY A 202 4.00 -24.35 6.35
N GLY A 203 3.96 -25.54 5.77
CA GLY A 203 4.55 -25.86 4.49
C GLY A 203 3.65 -25.46 3.32
N HIS A 204 4.29 -24.88 2.29
CA HIS A 204 3.66 -24.46 1.05
C HIS A 204 4.34 -25.15 -0.12
N PHE A 205 3.57 -25.53 -1.13
CA PHE A 205 4.10 -26.16 -2.35
C PHE A 205 3.43 -25.58 -3.58
N VAL A 206 4.19 -24.88 -4.40
CA VAL A 206 3.74 -24.38 -5.70
C VAL A 206 4.29 -25.27 -6.78
N HIS A 207 3.44 -25.76 -7.65
CA HIS A 207 3.79 -26.69 -8.72
C HIS A 207 2.98 -26.42 -9.99
N GLY A 208 3.45 -26.93 -11.12
CA GLY A 208 2.77 -26.74 -12.39
C GLY A 208 3.62 -27.21 -13.57
N ASN A 209 3.11 -27.06 -14.79
CA ASN A 209 3.79 -27.51 -16.00
C ASN A 209 4.63 -26.43 -16.70
N PHE A 210 4.71 -25.22 -16.14
CA PHE A 210 5.49 -24.10 -16.68
C PHE A 210 6.41 -23.41 -15.64
N SER A 211 6.48 -23.95 -14.45
CA SER A 211 7.37 -23.48 -13.39
C SER A 211 8.08 -24.64 -12.71
N PRO A 212 9.27 -24.45 -12.13
CA PRO A 212 9.84 -25.42 -11.24
C PRO A 212 8.98 -25.60 -10.00
N ASP A 213 9.12 -26.73 -9.33
CA ASP A 213 8.56 -26.99 -8.02
C ASP A 213 9.15 -26.03 -6.98
N ILE A 214 8.29 -25.31 -6.25
CA ILE A 214 8.69 -24.32 -5.24
C ILE A 214 8.15 -24.77 -3.88
N LYS A 215 9.02 -25.19 -2.98
CA LYS A 215 8.69 -25.61 -1.63
C LYS A 215 9.27 -24.61 -0.64
N PHE A 216 8.44 -24.10 0.27
CA PHE A 216 8.85 -23.17 1.32
C PHE A 216 7.98 -23.34 2.56
N SER A 217 8.39 -22.75 3.66
CA SER A 217 7.62 -22.72 4.91
C SER A 217 7.47 -21.29 5.40
N VAL A 218 6.32 -21.00 5.99
CA VAL A 218 6.01 -19.73 6.62
C VAL A 218 5.93 -19.95 8.13
N ASP A 219 6.57 -19.07 8.89
CA ASP A 219 6.52 -19.04 10.35
C ASP A 219 5.49 -18.03 10.88
N GLU A 220 5.28 -17.99 12.19
CA GLU A 220 4.32 -17.11 12.86
C GLU A 220 4.61 -15.61 12.65
N ARG A 221 5.87 -15.24 12.44
CA ARG A 221 6.27 -13.84 12.20
C ARG A 221 5.78 -13.31 10.87
N HIS A 222 5.66 -14.20 9.88
CA HIS A 222 5.28 -13.87 8.52
C HIS A 222 3.82 -14.22 8.19
N ASP A 223 3.04 -14.63 9.19
CA ASP A 223 1.60 -14.86 9.06
C ASP A 223 0.80 -13.56 8.82
N PHE A 224 -0.51 -13.68 8.65
CA PHE A 224 -1.41 -12.52 8.66
C PHE A 224 -1.22 -11.71 9.94
N MET A 225 -1.01 -10.42 9.78
CA MET A 225 -0.88 -9.51 10.92
C MET A 225 -2.21 -9.40 11.69
N ALA A 226 -2.12 -9.12 12.99
CA ALA A 226 -3.29 -8.74 13.77
C ALA A 226 -3.97 -7.49 13.16
N PRO A 227 -5.29 -7.37 13.26
CA PRO A 227 -6.02 -6.20 12.75
C PRO A 227 -5.62 -4.93 13.52
N VAL A 228 -5.76 -3.78 12.86
CA VAL A 228 -5.67 -2.48 13.52
C VAL A 228 -6.87 -2.33 14.45
N GLU A 229 -6.64 -2.23 15.74
CA GLU A 229 -7.65 -2.01 16.76
C GLU A 229 -7.43 -0.64 17.40
N PHE A 230 -8.32 0.33 17.14
CA PHE A 230 -8.30 1.60 17.83
C PHE A 230 -8.91 1.43 19.23
N THR A 231 -8.13 1.72 20.25
CA THR A 231 -8.52 1.58 21.66
C THR A 231 -9.15 2.86 22.21
N SER A 232 -8.84 4.01 21.63
CA SER A 232 -9.40 5.30 21.97
C SER A 232 -9.40 6.22 20.75
N VAL A 233 -10.50 6.98 20.58
CA VAL A 233 -10.60 8.07 19.60
C VAL A 233 -11.38 9.18 20.29
N LYS A 234 -10.76 10.36 20.42
CA LYS A 234 -11.37 11.50 21.15
C LYS A 234 -11.21 12.78 20.34
N GLY A 235 -12.22 13.61 20.36
CA GLY A 235 -12.29 14.90 19.68
C GLY A 235 -13.08 14.86 18.38
N GLY A 236 -13.87 15.89 18.13
CA GLY A 236 -14.62 16.09 16.89
C GLY A 236 -13.79 16.82 15.82
N LEU A 237 -14.41 17.12 14.66
CA LEU A 237 -13.73 17.78 13.53
C LEU A 237 -13.18 19.17 13.86
N ALA A 238 -13.78 19.87 14.86
CA ALA A 238 -13.33 21.18 15.32
C ALA A 238 -12.24 21.10 16.40
N ASP A 239 -12.01 19.92 16.97
CA ASP A 239 -11.04 19.69 18.04
C ASP A 239 -9.73 19.09 17.48
N SER A 240 -8.77 18.84 18.41
CA SER A 240 -7.70 17.88 18.14
C SER A 240 -8.27 16.48 18.25
N ILE A 241 -7.99 15.62 17.25
CA ILE A 241 -8.49 14.26 17.24
C ILE A 241 -7.37 13.34 17.70
N ALA A 242 -7.39 12.99 18.98
CA ALA A 242 -6.45 12.03 19.56
C ALA A 242 -6.93 10.60 19.33
N PHE A 243 -6.07 9.74 18.85
CA PHE A 243 -6.36 8.33 18.65
C PHE A 243 -5.24 7.44 19.15
N GLU A 244 -5.63 6.30 19.71
CA GLU A 244 -4.74 5.28 20.25
C GLU A 244 -5.09 3.93 19.64
N TRP A 245 -4.10 3.07 19.47
CA TRP A 245 -4.29 1.74 18.93
C TRP A 245 -3.52 0.69 19.72
N LYS A 246 -4.00 -0.54 19.65
CA LYS A 246 -3.32 -1.70 20.23
C LYS A 246 -2.08 -2.01 19.40
N LYS A 247 -0.94 -2.16 20.07
CA LYS A 247 0.31 -2.57 19.41
C LYS A 247 0.11 -3.86 18.64
N ILE A 248 0.51 -3.89 17.37
CA ILE A 248 0.55 -5.08 16.53
C ILE A 248 1.93 -5.74 16.71
N PRO A 249 2.02 -6.95 17.26
CA PRO A 249 3.32 -7.56 17.64
C PRO A 249 4.31 -7.68 16.48
N THR A 250 3.81 -7.95 15.26
CA THR A 250 4.62 -8.15 14.05
C THR A 250 4.81 -6.88 13.22
N ALA A 251 4.31 -5.73 13.69
CA ALA A 251 4.49 -4.47 12.97
C ALA A 251 5.92 -3.94 13.14
N THR A 252 6.51 -3.49 12.06
CA THR A 252 7.83 -2.86 11.98
C THR A 252 7.77 -1.34 12.02
N GLY A 253 6.58 -0.75 11.83
CA GLY A 253 6.31 0.67 11.90
C GLY A 253 4.86 0.96 11.51
N TYR A 254 4.42 2.22 11.73
CA TYR A 254 3.06 2.67 11.45
C TYR A 254 3.05 3.99 10.69
N PHE A 255 2.03 4.16 9.87
CA PHE A 255 1.76 5.44 9.22
C PHE A 255 0.26 5.69 9.20
N ALA A 256 -0.12 6.96 9.30
CA ALA A 256 -1.52 7.36 9.24
C ALA A 256 -1.66 8.58 8.34
N MET A 257 -2.77 8.63 7.61
CA MET A 257 -3.17 9.81 6.86
C MET A 257 -4.68 10.03 7.01
N ALA A 258 -5.11 11.27 6.96
CA ALA A 258 -6.53 11.60 6.98
C ALA A 258 -6.87 12.55 5.84
N ILE A 259 -8.08 12.39 5.31
CA ILE A 259 -8.61 13.21 4.24
C ILE A 259 -10.01 13.66 4.61
N GLY A 260 -10.28 14.94 4.38
CA GLY A 260 -11.59 15.55 4.52
C GLY A 260 -11.86 16.51 3.37
N HIS A 261 -13.12 16.80 3.11
CA HIS A 261 -13.54 17.76 2.08
C HIS A 261 -14.52 18.76 2.67
N SER A 262 -14.31 20.03 2.40
CA SER A 262 -15.21 21.12 2.74
C SER A 262 -16.11 21.47 1.57
N GLU A 263 -17.39 21.16 1.67
CA GLU A 263 -18.39 21.57 0.65
C GLU A 263 -18.52 23.10 0.58
N LYS A 264 -18.28 23.81 1.70
CA LYS A 264 -18.38 25.25 1.80
C LYS A 264 -17.30 25.99 1.02
N THR A 265 -16.05 25.49 1.08
CA THR A 265 -14.89 26.13 0.43
C THR A 265 -14.41 25.40 -0.81
N GLY A 266 -14.90 24.19 -1.07
CA GLY A 266 -14.42 23.30 -2.14
C GLY A 266 -12.99 22.79 -1.89
N GLU A 267 -12.48 22.93 -0.65
CA GLU A 267 -11.10 22.53 -0.31
C GLU A 267 -11.03 21.09 0.12
N THR A 268 -9.97 20.41 -0.31
CA THR A 268 -9.60 19.09 0.23
C THR A 268 -8.53 19.28 1.30
N ILE A 269 -8.78 18.77 2.48
CA ILE A 269 -7.86 18.81 3.61
C ILE A 269 -7.18 17.47 3.72
N LEU A 270 -5.86 17.46 3.69
CA LEU A 270 -5.01 16.29 3.88
C LEU A 270 -4.18 16.46 5.14
N TRP A 271 -4.00 15.37 5.87
CA TRP A 271 -3.11 15.29 7.00
C TRP A 271 -2.35 13.96 6.98
N SER A 272 -1.11 13.97 7.43
CA SER A 272 -0.33 12.74 7.67
C SER A 272 0.39 12.76 9.01
N SER A 273 0.65 11.57 9.56
CA SER A 273 1.35 11.38 10.83
C SER A 273 2.86 11.65 10.77
N SER A 274 3.39 11.97 9.61
CA SER A 274 4.82 12.26 9.43
C SER A 274 5.22 13.56 10.12
N ASP A 275 6.37 13.60 10.79
CA ASP A 275 6.92 14.86 11.32
C ASP A 275 7.50 15.76 10.19
N ALA A 276 7.82 15.18 9.05
CA ALA A 276 8.22 15.89 7.84
C ALA A 276 7.04 16.02 6.88
N GLN A 277 7.07 17.03 6.00
CA GLN A 277 6.06 17.17 4.97
C GLN A 277 6.02 15.93 4.07
N GLU A 278 4.89 15.19 4.10
CA GLU A 278 4.71 13.93 3.38
C GLU A 278 3.23 13.70 3.05
N PRO A 279 2.83 13.74 1.77
CA PRO A 279 1.44 13.50 1.37
C PRO A 279 0.92 12.10 1.74
N GLY A 280 1.80 11.10 1.78
CA GLY A 280 1.51 9.77 2.30
C GLY A 280 0.97 8.76 1.31
N TYR A 281 0.53 9.14 0.12
CA TYR A 281 -0.06 8.20 -0.84
C TYR A 281 0.89 7.05 -1.21
N GLY A 282 2.17 7.35 -1.42
CA GLY A 282 3.20 6.35 -1.73
C GLY A 282 3.50 5.40 -0.56
N LEU A 283 3.04 5.74 0.65
CA LEU A 283 3.32 4.99 1.87
C LEU A 283 2.18 4.03 2.27
N MET A 284 1.01 4.10 1.65
CA MET A 284 -0.13 3.23 1.99
C MET A 284 -0.04 1.81 1.38
N GLY A 285 1.03 1.53 0.63
CA GLY A 285 1.33 0.22 0.05
C GLY A 285 2.16 -0.68 0.97
N TYR A 286 2.67 -1.77 0.38
CA TYR A 286 3.70 -2.58 1.04
C TYR A 286 5.05 -1.84 0.93
N LEU A 287 5.78 -1.74 2.04
CA LEU A 287 7.13 -1.21 2.07
C LEU A 287 8.12 -2.30 2.48
N PRO A 288 9.30 -2.39 1.84
CA PRO A 288 10.38 -3.23 2.33
C PRO A 288 10.81 -2.81 3.74
N PRO A 289 11.22 -3.75 4.61
CA PRO A 289 11.67 -3.44 5.97
C PRO A 289 12.81 -2.41 6.02
N ALA A 290 13.70 -2.40 5.02
CA ALA A 290 14.77 -1.42 4.92
C ALA A 290 14.22 0.00 4.70
N ASP A 291 13.16 0.16 3.89
CA ASP A 291 12.51 1.47 3.68
C ASP A 291 11.73 1.89 4.93
N VAL A 292 11.02 0.98 5.59
CA VAL A 292 10.34 1.27 6.87
C VAL A 292 11.37 1.80 7.88
N SER A 293 12.50 1.10 8.05
CA SER A 293 13.58 1.51 8.95
C SER A 293 14.19 2.86 8.56
N ARG A 294 14.36 3.13 7.28
CA ARG A 294 14.83 4.42 6.76
C ARG A 294 13.84 5.52 7.09
N PHE A 295 12.55 5.33 6.80
CA PHE A 295 11.51 6.32 7.02
C PHE A 295 11.26 6.60 8.51
N ILE A 296 11.48 5.63 9.40
CA ILE A 296 11.48 5.87 10.85
C ILE A 296 12.62 6.83 11.23
N ARG A 297 13.83 6.61 10.71
CA ARG A 297 14.96 7.54 10.96
C ARG A 297 14.73 8.94 10.39
N GLU A 298 14.03 9.02 9.25
CA GLU A 298 13.62 10.30 8.64
C GLU A 298 12.39 10.93 9.31
N LYS A 299 11.85 10.32 10.37
CA LYS A 299 10.63 10.76 11.08
C LYS A 299 9.39 10.88 10.17
N VAL A 300 9.32 10.06 9.15
CA VAL A 300 8.19 9.96 8.23
C VAL A 300 7.21 8.89 8.68
N VAL A 301 7.73 7.76 9.16
CA VAL A 301 6.97 6.62 9.66
C VAL A 301 7.17 6.53 11.17
N MET A 302 6.11 6.29 11.90
CA MET A 302 6.13 6.06 13.34
C MET A 302 6.78 4.71 13.66
N GLY A 303 7.61 4.66 14.70
CA GLY A 303 8.23 3.41 15.16
C GLY A 303 7.22 2.39 15.69
N PRO A 304 7.60 1.11 15.79
CA PRO A 304 6.69 0.02 16.19
C PRO A 304 6.23 0.12 17.66
N GLU A 305 6.89 0.96 18.47
CA GLU A 305 6.52 1.19 19.88
C GLU A 305 5.48 2.31 20.04
N VAL A 306 5.22 3.09 18.98
CA VAL A 306 4.24 4.18 19.02
C VAL A 306 2.83 3.57 18.97
N THR A 307 1.97 3.99 19.90
CA THR A 307 0.58 3.50 20.01
C THR A 307 -0.44 4.63 20.12
N ARG A 308 -0.02 5.89 19.94
CA ARG A 308 -0.89 7.06 19.98
C ARG A 308 -0.40 8.15 19.03
N CYS A 309 -1.36 8.93 18.52
CA CYS A 309 -1.09 10.12 17.71
C CYS A 309 -2.29 11.06 17.85
N ALA A 310 -2.12 12.34 17.54
CA ALA A 310 -3.20 13.29 17.47
C ALA A 310 -3.17 14.07 16.15
N ILE A 311 -4.33 14.27 15.55
CA ILE A 311 -4.54 15.19 14.44
C ILE A 311 -4.70 16.59 15.03
N PRO A 312 -4.02 17.63 14.51
CA PRO A 312 -4.09 18.99 15.04
C PRO A 312 -5.50 19.57 15.04
N ARG A 313 -5.77 20.38 16.06
CA ARG A 313 -7.06 21.03 16.28
C ARG A 313 -7.53 21.84 15.07
N GLY A 314 -8.80 21.64 14.71
CA GLY A 314 -9.54 22.49 13.79
C GLY A 314 -9.17 22.39 12.33
N ILE A 315 -8.27 21.48 11.93
CA ILE A 315 -7.91 21.33 10.51
C ILE A 315 -9.10 20.82 9.69
N PHE A 316 -10.00 20.05 10.27
CA PHE A 316 -11.20 19.50 9.62
C PHE A 316 -12.50 20.23 10.02
N LYS A 317 -12.44 21.37 10.73
CA LYS A 317 -13.64 22.06 11.27
C LYS A 317 -14.70 22.41 10.22
N ASP A 318 -14.28 22.69 8.99
CA ASP A 318 -15.17 23.05 7.89
C ASP A 318 -15.47 21.85 6.95
N ALA A 319 -14.97 20.66 7.26
CA ALA A 319 -15.25 19.45 6.49
C ALA A 319 -16.61 18.86 6.87
N GLY A 320 -17.36 18.37 5.87
CA GLY A 320 -18.60 17.62 6.10
C GLY A 320 -18.37 16.23 6.71
N GLY A 321 -17.12 15.76 6.74
CA GLY A 321 -16.62 14.50 7.30
C GLY A 321 -15.15 14.33 6.94
N ALA A 322 -14.47 13.45 7.65
CA ALA A 322 -13.12 13.05 7.32
C ALA A 322 -12.94 11.54 7.53
N ALA A 323 -11.94 10.95 6.88
CA ALA A 323 -11.60 9.55 7.03
C ALA A 323 -10.11 9.43 7.36
N LEU A 324 -9.80 8.71 8.43
CA LEU A 324 -8.45 8.30 8.80
C LEU A 324 -8.15 6.94 8.16
N GLN A 325 -7.05 6.86 7.44
CA GLN A 325 -6.45 5.64 6.95
C GLN A 325 -5.17 5.35 7.76
N PHE A 326 -5.01 4.12 8.18
CA PHE A 326 -3.91 3.69 9.02
C PHE A 326 -3.27 2.43 8.45
N ILE A 327 -1.95 2.33 8.51
CA ILE A 327 -1.22 1.15 8.10
C ILE A 327 -0.17 0.77 9.13
N GLY A 328 -0.11 -0.52 9.46
CA GLY A 328 1.01 -1.18 10.11
C GLY A 328 1.76 -2.01 9.07
N TYR A 329 3.06 -1.74 8.92
CA TYR A 329 3.92 -2.48 8.02
C TYR A 329 4.43 -3.73 8.69
N GLY A 330 4.33 -4.86 8.01
CA GLY A 330 4.93 -6.11 8.47
C GLY A 330 6.33 -6.33 7.93
N ASP A 331 6.88 -7.48 8.26
CA ASP A 331 8.17 -7.95 7.74
C ASP A 331 7.99 -8.64 6.38
N GLU A 332 9.10 -9.00 5.74
CA GLU A 332 9.12 -9.78 4.49
C GLU A 332 9.86 -11.10 4.67
N LEU A 333 9.29 -12.18 4.17
CA LEU A 333 9.99 -13.44 3.98
C LEU A 333 10.55 -13.50 2.56
N ASN A 334 11.86 -13.62 2.42
CA ASN A 334 12.54 -13.73 1.14
C ASN A 334 13.34 -15.04 1.10
N ILE A 335 12.95 -15.96 0.22
CA ILE A 335 13.59 -17.27 0.03
C ILE A 335 14.03 -17.38 -1.40
N ALA A 336 15.22 -17.92 -1.64
CA ALA A 336 15.71 -18.23 -2.99
C ALA A 336 16.37 -19.61 -3.01
N TRP A 337 16.22 -20.32 -4.12
CA TRP A 337 16.74 -21.67 -4.28
C TRP A 337 17.59 -21.80 -5.55
N PRO A 338 18.67 -22.55 -5.50
CA PRO A 338 19.29 -23.17 -4.32
C PRO A 338 19.81 -22.12 -3.32
N PRO A 339 20.03 -22.47 -2.03
CA PRO A 339 20.59 -21.55 -1.06
C PRO A 339 21.99 -21.09 -1.47
N LYS A 340 22.33 -19.84 -1.19
CA LYS A 340 23.64 -19.26 -1.55
C LYS A 340 24.77 -20.07 -0.92
N PRO A 341 25.80 -20.46 -1.69
CA PRO A 341 26.97 -21.15 -1.16
C PRO A 341 27.67 -20.31 -0.07
N LYS A 342 28.26 -20.99 0.90
CA LYS A 342 29.07 -20.31 1.94
C LYS A 342 30.32 -19.65 1.34
N ASP A 343 30.94 -20.31 0.35
CA ASP A 343 32.08 -19.74 -0.39
C ASP A 343 31.58 -18.83 -1.50
N PRO A 344 31.88 -17.51 -1.47
CA PRO A 344 31.45 -16.55 -2.47
C PRO A 344 32.10 -16.76 -3.85
N LYS A 345 33.13 -17.58 -3.94
CA LYS A 345 33.82 -17.91 -5.21
C LYS A 345 33.07 -18.94 -6.03
N ILE A 346 32.16 -19.71 -5.43
CA ILE A 346 31.36 -20.70 -6.14
C ILE A 346 30.32 -20.00 -6.99
N PRO A 347 30.29 -20.16 -8.31
CA PRO A 347 29.24 -19.63 -9.16
C PRO A 347 27.87 -20.08 -8.67
N HIS A 348 26.93 -19.16 -8.56
CA HIS A 348 25.63 -19.44 -7.99
C HIS A 348 24.53 -18.80 -8.82
N GLU A 349 23.58 -19.61 -9.24
CA GLU A 349 22.41 -19.18 -9.98
C GLU A 349 21.14 -19.65 -9.23
N TYR A 350 20.24 -18.72 -8.97
CA TYR A 350 18.95 -19.06 -8.41
C TYR A 350 18.02 -19.62 -9.50
N VAL A 351 17.26 -20.65 -9.15
CA VAL A 351 16.22 -21.25 -10.00
C VAL A 351 14.89 -20.56 -9.75
N TRP A 352 14.59 -20.31 -8.48
CA TRP A 352 13.37 -19.60 -8.08
C TRP A 352 13.59 -18.75 -6.83
N ALA A 353 12.72 -17.75 -6.66
CA ALA A 353 12.64 -16.95 -5.45
C ALA A 353 11.18 -16.74 -5.03
N VAL A 354 10.94 -16.83 -3.74
CA VAL A 354 9.66 -16.51 -3.07
C VAL A 354 9.82 -15.21 -2.31
N LYS A 355 8.85 -14.33 -2.42
CA LYS A 355 8.67 -13.16 -1.56
C LYS A 355 7.29 -13.20 -0.93
N LEU A 356 7.22 -13.23 0.39
CA LEU A 356 6.00 -12.96 1.14
C LEU A 356 6.11 -11.58 1.78
N ARG A 357 5.06 -10.78 1.67
CA ARG A 357 4.93 -9.47 2.31
C ARG A 357 3.58 -9.33 2.97
N ASN A 358 3.56 -8.69 4.13
CA ASN A 358 2.34 -8.52 4.91
C ASN A 358 2.16 -7.08 5.38
N LYS A 359 0.92 -6.70 5.62
CA LYS A 359 0.51 -5.43 6.22
C LYS A 359 -0.81 -5.57 6.94
N SER A 360 -1.08 -4.64 7.86
CA SER A 360 -2.40 -4.47 8.45
C SER A 360 -2.88 -3.04 8.22
N THR A 361 -4.13 -2.87 7.79
CA THR A 361 -4.68 -1.54 7.53
C THR A 361 -5.93 -1.31 8.35
N GLY A 362 -6.12 -0.07 8.78
CA GLY A 362 -7.32 0.40 9.46
C GLY A 362 -7.94 1.59 8.73
N MET A 363 -9.26 1.67 8.75
CA MET A 363 -9.99 2.86 8.33
C MET A 363 -10.93 3.28 9.45
N LEU A 364 -10.98 4.57 9.75
CA LEU A 364 -11.81 5.14 10.79
C LEU A 364 -12.49 6.42 10.26
N PRO A 365 -13.82 6.47 10.18
CA PRO A 365 -14.55 7.70 9.95
C PRO A 365 -14.37 8.67 11.13
N LEU A 366 -14.10 9.93 10.84
CA LEU A 366 -13.94 11.00 11.85
C LEU A 366 -15.16 11.93 11.83
N GLY A 367 -15.48 12.52 12.99
CA GLY A 367 -16.56 13.50 13.11
C GLY A 367 -17.97 12.93 13.31
N GLN A 368 -18.11 11.64 13.58
CA GLN A 368 -19.41 11.00 13.80
C GLN A 368 -19.90 11.04 15.27
N GLU A 369 -19.11 11.56 16.19
CA GLU A 369 -19.48 11.61 17.63
C GLU A 369 -20.72 12.46 17.91
N GLY A 370 -20.94 13.55 17.17
CA GLY A 370 -22.11 14.42 17.32
C GLY A 370 -23.44 13.82 16.87
N MET A 371 -23.46 12.76 16.06
CA MET A 371 -24.72 12.16 15.59
C MET A 371 -25.42 11.29 16.64
N ARG A 372 -24.72 10.88 17.70
CA ARG A 372 -25.29 10.00 18.75
C ARG A 372 -26.01 10.81 19.82
N GLU A 373 -25.52 12.00 20.18
CA GLU A 373 -26.19 12.89 21.13
C GLU A 373 -27.44 13.55 20.55
N GLU A 374 -27.45 13.91 19.27
CA GLU A 374 -28.66 14.50 18.63
C GLU A 374 -29.80 13.50 18.42
N ARG A 375 -29.52 12.18 18.34
CA ARG A 375 -30.56 11.15 18.20
C ARG A 375 -31.29 10.81 19.48
N THR A 376 -30.74 11.16 20.65
CA THR A 376 -31.40 10.92 21.95
C THR A 376 -32.30 12.06 22.35
N THR A 377 -32.30 13.22 21.73
CA THR A 377 -33.03 14.41 22.11
C THR A 377 -34.04 14.95 21.09
N LYS A 378 -34.22 14.30 19.91
CA LYS A 378 -35.23 14.79 18.94
C LYS A 378 -36.38 13.80 18.77
N GLU A 379 -37.56 14.23 19.12
CA GLU A 379 -38.86 13.71 18.74
C GLU A 379 -38.96 13.50 17.21
N LYS A 380 -39.77 12.52 16.85
CA LYS A 380 -40.06 12.04 15.51
C LYS A 380 -40.40 13.15 14.50
N PRO A 381 -39.63 13.34 13.40
CA PRO A 381 -40.01 14.31 12.36
C PRO A 381 -41.09 13.73 11.43
N PRO A 382 -41.91 14.59 10.81
CA PRO A 382 -42.91 14.17 9.82
C PRO A 382 -42.26 13.61 8.53
N ALA A 383 -42.99 12.69 7.89
CA ALA A 383 -42.57 11.98 6.68
C ALA A 383 -42.31 12.95 5.50
N GLY A 384 -41.06 13.02 5.08
CA GLY A 384 -40.62 13.71 3.87
C GLY A 384 -39.12 13.54 3.72
N ASP A 385 -38.71 13.02 2.57
CA ASP A 385 -37.34 12.77 2.09
C ASP A 385 -36.35 12.11 3.07
N LYS A 386 -35.94 10.90 2.75
CA LYS A 386 -34.92 10.16 3.48
C LYS A 386 -33.57 10.89 3.37
N PRO A 387 -32.98 11.36 4.49
CA PRO A 387 -31.63 11.88 4.47
C PRO A 387 -30.65 10.78 4.04
N GLU A 388 -29.72 11.12 3.17
CA GLU A 388 -28.62 10.22 2.74
C GLU A 388 -27.91 9.62 3.96
N SER A 389 -27.67 8.33 3.92
CA SER A 389 -26.99 7.62 5.00
C SER A 389 -25.52 8.07 5.10
N PRO A 390 -24.91 8.03 6.29
CA PRO A 390 -23.48 8.32 6.48
C PRO A 390 -22.57 7.47 5.55
N ALA A 391 -23.00 6.25 5.23
CA ALA A 391 -22.31 5.37 4.30
C ALA A 391 -22.36 5.88 2.85
N GLU A 392 -23.48 6.47 2.42
CA GLU A 392 -23.62 7.07 1.09
C GLU A 392 -22.81 8.36 0.96
N LYS A 393 -22.80 9.20 2.00
CA LYS A 393 -21.94 10.40 2.03
C LYS A 393 -20.45 10.03 1.98
N MET A 394 -20.04 9.01 2.72
CA MET A 394 -18.66 8.52 2.70
C MET A 394 -18.28 7.89 1.35
N LYS A 395 -19.21 7.15 0.74
CA LYS A 395 -19.01 6.59 -0.61
C LYS A 395 -18.82 7.71 -1.63
N LYS A 396 -19.65 8.75 -1.63
CA LYS A 396 -19.48 9.93 -2.48
C LYS A 396 -18.13 10.61 -2.27
N THR A 397 -17.69 10.78 -1.03
CA THR A 397 -16.38 11.36 -0.71
C THR A 397 -15.24 10.49 -1.24
N LEU A 398 -15.31 9.17 -1.05
CA LEU A 398 -14.32 8.22 -1.56
C LEU A 398 -14.33 8.12 -3.10
N ASP A 399 -15.49 8.15 -3.73
CA ASP A 399 -15.62 8.12 -5.18
C ASP A 399 -15.10 9.44 -5.80
N THR A 400 -15.35 10.59 -5.16
CA THR A 400 -14.79 11.89 -5.57
C THR A 400 -13.25 11.87 -5.50
N ILE A 401 -12.71 11.26 -4.47
CA ILE A 401 -11.25 11.11 -4.28
C ILE A 401 -10.66 10.14 -5.32
N ARG A 402 -11.35 9.03 -5.60
CA ARG A 402 -10.91 8.04 -6.58
C ARG A 402 -10.90 8.58 -8.01
N GLY A 403 -11.75 9.56 -8.30
CA GLY A 403 -11.79 10.26 -9.60
C GLY A 403 -10.72 11.34 -9.76
N LEU A 404 -9.97 11.67 -8.71
CA LEU A 404 -8.88 12.67 -8.73
C LEU A 404 -7.49 12.07 -9.01
N PHE A 405 -7.40 10.72 -9.05
CA PHE A 405 -6.17 9.95 -9.27
C PHE A 405 -6.44 8.81 -10.27
#